data_4780fe282a02de29897a261e7180a5b9
#
_entry.id   4780fe282a02de29897a261e7180a5b9
#
_cell.length_a   1.000
_cell.length_b   1.000
_cell.length_c   1.000
_cell.angle_alpha   90.00
_cell.angle_beta   90.00
_cell.angle_gamma   90.00
#
_symmetry.space_group_name_H-M   'P 1'
#
loop_
_entity.id
_entity.type
_entity.pdbx_description
1 polymer ?
#
loop_
_entity_poly.entity_id
_entity_poly.type
_entity_poly.pdbx_seq_one_letter_code
_entity_poly.pdbx_strand_id
1 'polypeptide(L)'
;MHELSVTQGLVDMLVEEAEKRKVKKVTKVTVVIGELTGIESESVKFYFDILTENTVAEGAELVFKIVRAQFKCTQCGNVFERSNFTFKCPICGGQGVLIDKRGKEFYIESIEVE
;
A
#
# COMPACT_ATOMS: atom_id res chain seq x y z
N MET A 1 -1.09 13.94 -0.47
CA MET A 1 0.29 13.51 -0.33
C MET A 1 0.88 13.30 -1.71
N HIS A 2 1.84 12.47 -1.89
CA HIS A 2 2.55 12.35 -3.16
C HIS A 2 2.01 11.21 -4.03
N GLU A 3 0.69 11.05 -4.08
CA GLU A 3 0.08 9.91 -4.78
C GLU A 3 0.43 9.86 -6.26
N LEU A 4 0.54 11.01 -6.92
CA LEU A 4 0.91 11.02 -8.34
C LEU A 4 2.31 10.43 -8.54
N SER A 5 3.30 10.91 -7.78
CA SER A 5 4.68 10.44 -7.96
C SER A 5 4.86 8.99 -7.54
N VAL A 6 4.22 8.54 -6.45
CA VAL A 6 4.33 7.13 -6.06
C VAL A 6 3.61 6.23 -7.04
N THR A 7 2.49 6.69 -7.61
CA THR A 7 1.76 5.92 -8.62
C THR A 7 2.56 5.84 -9.91
N GLN A 8 3.23 6.94 -10.31
CA GLN A 8 4.09 6.93 -11.48
C GLN A 8 5.21 5.91 -11.34
N GLY A 9 5.87 5.87 -10.18
CA GLY A 9 6.92 4.88 -9.91
C GLY A 9 6.38 3.45 -9.96
N LEU A 10 5.18 3.23 -9.43
CA LEU A 10 4.54 1.93 -9.44
C LEU A 10 4.23 1.48 -10.87
N VAL A 11 3.67 2.38 -11.68
CA VAL A 11 3.34 2.08 -13.09
C VAL A 11 4.61 1.83 -13.90
N ASP A 12 5.66 2.63 -13.70
CA ASP A 12 6.93 2.43 -14.40
C ASP A 12 7.52 1.05 -14.09
N MET A 13 7.50 0.64 -12.84
CA MET A 13 7.99 -0.67 -12.42
C MET A 13 7.15 -1.80 -13.01
N LEU A 14 5.82 -1.62 -12.99
CA LEU A 14 4.87 -2.60 -13.52
C LEU A 14 5.08 -2.81 -15.02
N VAL A 15 5.17 -1.73 -15.79
CA VAL A 15 5.34 -1.78 -17.24
C VAL A 15 6.69 -2.39 -17.58
N GLU A 16 7.75 -1.99 -16.88
CA GLU A 16 9.09 -2.53 -17.09
C GLU A 16 9.11 -4.04 -16.86
N GLU A 17 8.52 -4.49 -15.75
CA GLU A 17 8.47 -5.93 -15.44
C GLU A 17 7.67 -6.70 -16.46
N ALA A 18 6.54 -6.15 -16.91
CA ALA A 18 5.72 -6.77 -17.93
C ALA A 18 6.46 -6.89 -19.27
N GLU A 19 7.24 -5.89 -19.64
CA GLU A 19 8.05 -5.94 -20.86
C GLU A 19 9.13 -7.01 -20.78
N LYS A 20 9.80 -7.12 -19.64
CA LYS A 20 10.82 -8.14 -19.44
C LYS A 20 10.25 -9.55 -19.58
N ARG A 21 9.03 -9.76 -19.14
CA ARG A 21 8.37 -11.06 -19.17
C ARG A 21 7.55 -11.27 -20.44
N LYS A 22 7.55 -10.31 -21.34
CA LYS A 22 6.80 -10.36 -22.61
C LYS A 22 5.31 -10.61 -22.38
N VAL A 23 4.76 -9.98 -21.34
CA VAL A 23 3.35 -10.08 -21.00
C VAL A 23 2.55 -9.26 -22.01
N LYS A 24 1.46 -9.83 -22.52
CA LYS A 24 0.60 -9.13 -23.48
C LYS A 24 -0.37 -8.18 -22.81
N LYS A 25 -0.89 -8.58 -21.65
CA LYS A 25 -1.87 -7.77 -20.93
C LYS A 25 -1.82 -8.09 -19.45
N VAL A 26 -1.82 -7.04 -18.63
CA VAL A 26 -1.98 -7.14 -17.19
C VAL A 26 -3.46 -6.96 -16.88
N THR A 27 -4.07 -7.90 -16.16
CA THR A 27 -5.49 -7.87 -15.86
C THR A 27 -5.80 -7.42 -14.44
N LYS A 28 -4.88 -7.66 -13.51
CA LYS A 28 -5.10 -7.30 -12.11
C LYS A 28 -3.76 -7.06 -11.42
N VAL A 29 -3.73 -6.04 -10.58
CA VAL A 29 -2.54 -5.70 -9.77
C VAL A 29 -2.98 -5.57 -8.33
N THR A 30 -2.31 -6.27 -7.42
CA THR A 30 -2.56 -6.16 -5.99
C THR A 30 -1.44 -5.37 -5.35
N VAL A 31 -1.79 -4.28 -4.68
CA VAL A 31 -0.85 -3.36 -4.05
C VAL A 31 -1.07 -3.37 -2.54
N VAL A 32 0.02 -3.48 -1.79
CA VAL A 32 -0.01 -3.42 -0.33
C VAL A 32 0.32 -1.99 0.09
N ILE A 33 -0.55 -1.40 0.92
CA ILE A 33 -0.36 -0.05 1.46
C ILE A 33 -0.45 -0.11 2.97
N GLY A 34 0.58 0.39 3.65
CA GLY A 34 0.56 0.52 5.10
C GLY A 34 -0.21 1.75 5.54
N GLU A 35 -0.96 1.64 6.63
CA GLU A 35 -1.82 2.74 7.08
C GLU A 35 -1.05 4.00 7.48
N LEU A 36 0.24 3.87 7.84
CA LEU A 36 1.07 4.99 8.27
C LEU A 36 1.74 5.74 7.11
N THR A 37 1.56 5.27 5.86
CA THR A 37 2.18 5.94 4.71
C THR A 37 1.49 7.25 4.37
N GLY A 38 0.24 7.41 4.77
CA GLY A 38 -0.56 8.56 4.36
C GLY A 38 -0.99 8.52 2.90
N ILE A 39 -0.73 7.42 2.20
CA ILE A 39 -1.11 7.25 0.80
C ILE A 39 -2.58 6.86 0.72
N GLU A 40 -3.36 7.63 -0.04
CA GLU A 40 -4.78 7.34 -0.24
C GLU A 40 -4.99 6.43 -1.44
N SER A 41 -5.61 5.27 -1.21
CA SER A 41 -5.82 4.28 -2.26
C SER A 41 -6.68 4.82 -3.41
N GLU A 42 -7.69 5.62 -3.12
CA GLU A 42 -8.54 6.19 -4.16
C GLU A 42 -7.77 7.09 -5.11
N SER A 43 -6.84 7.90 -4.58
CA SER A 43 -6.00 8.75 -5.40
C SER A 43 -5.03 7.93 -6.24
N VAL A 44 -4.46 6.87 -5.68
CA VAL A 44 -3.60 5.97 -6.44
C VAL A 44 -4.37 5.33 -7.59
N LYS A 45 -5.59 4.88 -7.33
CA LYS A 45 -6.44 4.28 -8.37
C LYS A 45 -6.73 5.28 -9.48
N PHE A 46 -7.04 6.51 -9.12
CA PHE A 46 -7.32 7.58 -10.08
C PHE A 46 -6.13 7.81 -11.01
N TYR A 47 -4.95 8.00 -10.44
CA TYR A 47 -3.75 8.23 -11.25
C TYR A 47 -3.32 6.98 -12.01
N PHE A 48 -3.51 5.80 -11.43
CA PHE A 48 -3.17 4.54 -12.08
C PHE A 48 -3.95 4.39 -13.40
N ASP A 49 -5.25 4.69 -13.38
CA ASP A 49 -6.08 4.57 -14.57
C ASP A 49 -5.61 5.52 -15.67
N ILE A 50 -5.15 6.71 -15.31
CA ILE A 50 -4.64 7.67 -16.29
C ILE A 50 -3.26 7.25 -16.80
N LEU A 51 -2.36 6.88 -15.90
CA LEU A 51 -0.97 6.60 -16.23
C LEU A 51 -0.78 5.28 -17.00
N THR A 52 -1.73 4.37 -16.92
CA THR A 52 -1.65 3.10 -17.64
C THR A 52 -2.27 3.14 -19.03
N GLU A 53 -2.88 4.24 -19.43
CA GLU A 53 -3.44 4.38 -20.77
C GLU A 53 -2.38 4.11 -21.83
N ASN A 54 -2.73 3.30 -22.82
CA ASN A 54 -1.84 2.89 -23.92
C ASN A 54 -0.65 2.03 -23.45
N THR A 55 -0.78 1.39 -22.29
CA THR A 55 0.22 0.42 -21.82
C THR A 55 -0.42 -0.95 -21.69
N VAL A 56 0.40 -1.97 -21.41
CA VAL A 56 -0.10 -3.34 -21.20
C VAL A 56 -0.99 -3.45 -19.96
N ALA A 57 -0.97 -2.45 -19.11
CA ALA A 57 -1.76 -2.42 -17.87
C ALA A 57 -3.04 -1.60 -17.99
N GLU A 58 -3.34 -1.07 -19.17
CA GLU A 58 -4.58 -0.31 -19.37
C GLU A 58 -5.80 -1.15 -19.04
N GLY A 59 -6.69 -0.61 -18.22
CA GLY A 59 -7.90 -1.31 -17.81
C GLY A 59 -7.70 -2.38 -16.74
N ALA A 60 -6.48 -2.55 -16.24
CA ALA A 60 -6.22 -3.53 -15.18
C ALA A 60 -6.97 -3.16 -13.90
N GLU A 61 -7.48 -4.18 -13.22
CA GLU A 61 -8.10 -3.99 -11.91
C GLU A 61 -7.01 -3.75 -10.88
N LEU A 62 -7.17 -2.72 -10.07
CA LEU A 62 -6.23 -2.39 -9.00
C LEU A 62 -6.88 -2.73 -7.66
N VAL A 63 -6.26 -3.65 -6.93
CA VAL A 63 -6.76 -4.10 -5.63
C VAL A 63 -5.76 -3.69 -4.56
N PHE A 64 -6.27 -3.19 -3.45
CA PHE A 64 -5.42 -2.76 -2.34
C PHE A 64 -5.58 -3.66 -1.13
N LYS A 65 -4.47 -3.99 -0.50
CA LYS A 65 -4.43 -4.62 0.81
C LYS A 65 -3.85 -3.61 1.78
N ILE A 66 -4.62 -3.26 2.80
CA ILE A 66 -4.18 -2.26 3.78
C ILE A 66 -3.56 -3.00 4.97
N VAL A 67 -2.33 -2.63 5.30
CA VAL A 67 -1.62 -3.18 6.46
C VAL A 67 -1.79 -2.22 7.62
N ARG A 68 -2.48 -2.69 8.67
CA ARG A 68 -2.70 -1.89 9.88
C ARG A 68 -1.44 -1.87 10.72
N ALA A 69 -1.10 -0.68 11.22
CA ALA A 69 0.01 -0.54 12.16
C ALA A 69 -0.35 -1.19 13.49
N GLN A 70 0.63 -1.83 14.11
CA GLN A 70 0.46 -2.41 15.43
C GLN A 70 1.50 -1.84 16.38
N PHE A 71 1.09 -1.63 17.61
CA PHE A 71 1.92 -1.01 18.65
C PHE A 71 1.97 -1.92 19.86
N LYS A 72 3.09 -1.86 20.56
CA LYS A 72 3.26 -2.58 21.81
C LYS A 72 3.42 -1.55 22.93
N CYS A 73 2.64 -1.70 23.98
CA CYS A 73 2.75 -0.81 25.13
C CYS A 73 4.07 -1.04 25.85
N THR A 74 4.79 0.05 26.10
CA THR A 74 6.09 -0.01 26.80
C THR A 74 5.94 -0.33 28.28
N GLN A 75 4.74 -0.20 28.84
CA GLN A 75 4.51 -0.44 30.27
C GLN A 75 3.87 -1.79 30.55
N CYS A 76 2.79 -2.15 29.87
CA CYS A 76 2.10 -3.41 30.16
C CYS A 76 2.30 -4.50 29.09
N GLY A 77 2.95 -4.19 27.99
CA GLY A 77 3.22 -5.18 26.94
C GLY A 77 2.03 -5.51 26.04
N ASN A 78 0.88 -4.88 26.22
CA ASN A 78 -0.29 -5.11 25.39
C ASN A 78 -0.01 -4.70 23.94
N VAL A 79 -0.45 -5.54 22.99
CA VAL A 79 -0.35 -5.23 21.55
C VAL A 79 -1.70 -4.69 21.11
N PHE A 80 -1.69 -3.55 20.43
CA PHE A 80 -2.92 -2.89 20.02
C PHE A 80 -2.75 -2.17 18.67
N GLU A 81 -3.88 -1.87 18.01
CA GLU A 81 -3.90 -1.04 16.83
C GLU A 81 -4.26 0.38 17.24
N ARG A 82 -3.81 1.37 16.44
CA ARG A 82 -4.10 2.77 16.68
C ARG A 82 -5.61 3.01 16.63
N SER A 83 -6.11 3.77 17.59
CA SER A 83 -7.51 4.10 17.70
C SER A 83 -7.64 5.61 17.97
N ASN A 84 -8.62 6.26 17.32
CA ASN A 84 -8.91 7.69 17.50
C ASN A 84 -7.67 8.59 17.39
N PHE A 85 -6.74 8.25 16.48
CA PHE A 85 -5.51 9.02 16.23
C PHE A 85 -4.59 9.11 17.46
N THR A 86 -4.70 8.17 18.38
CA THR A 86 -3.82 8.10 19.54
C THR A 86 -2.96 6.85 19.49
N PHE A 87 -1.75 6.95 20.05
CA PHE A 87 -0.83 5.82 20.19
C PHE A 87 -0.75 5.32 21.62
N LYS A 88 -1.73 5.68 22.45
CA LYS A 88 -1.77 5.27 23.85
C LYS A 88 -2.43 3.91 23.99
N CYS A 89 -1.89 3.10 24.88
CA CYS A 89 -2.45 1.79 25.19
C CYS A 89 -3.87 1.91 25.72
N PRO A 90 -4.85 1.17 25.14
CA PRO A 90 -6.23 1.25 25.61
C PRO A 90 -6.45 0.62 26.98
N ILE A 91 -5.48 -0.15 27.48
CA ILE A 91 -5.59 -0.82 28.78
C ILE A 91 -5.00 0.03 29.90
N CYS A 92 -3.77 0.54 29.73
CA CYS A 92 -3.09 1.25 30.82
C CYS A 92 -2.75 2.71 30.50
N GLY A 93 -3.01 3.17 29.29
CA GLY A 93 -2.69 4.55 28.88
C GLY A 93 -1.22 4.80 28.61
N GLY A 94 -0.38 3.75 28.64
CA GLY A 94 1.05 3.90 28.38
C GLY A 94 1.35 4.18 26.91
N GLN A 95 2.59 4.56 26.64
CA GLN A 95 3.04 4.89 25.30
C GLN A 95 3.24 3.62 24.47
N GLY A 96 2.67 3.61 23.26
CA GLY A 96 2.87 2.53 22.32
C GLY A 96 4.08 2.76 21.44
N VAL A 97 4.75 1.65 21.08
CA VAL A 97 5.90 1.64 20.17
C VAL A 97 5.53 0.78 18.97
N LEU A 98 5.82 1.26 17.76
CA LEU A 98 5.51 0.54 16.52
C LEU A 98 6.24 -0.80 16.46
N ILE A 99 5.49 -1.87 16.10
CA ILE A 99 6.05 -3.21 15.97
C ILE A 99 6.50 -3.44 14.53
N ASP A 100 7.76 -3.87 14.36
CA ASP A 100 8.31 -4.35 13.08
C ASP A 100 8.12 -3.39 11.90
N LYS A 101 8.03 -2.10 12.16
CA LYS A 101 7.79 -1.06 11.14
C LYS A 101 6.52 -1.32 10.33
N ARG A 102 5.62 -2.09 10.87
CA ARG A 102 4.38 -2.46 10.20
C ARG A 102 3.47 -1.25 10.02
N GLY A 103 2.96 -1.06 8.79
CA GLY A 103 2.13 0.08 8.45
C GLY A 103 2.82 1.07 7.52
N LYS A 104 4.07 0.82 7.12
CA LYS A 104 4.83 1.70 6.24
C LYS A 104 5.04 1.11 4.84
N GLU A 105 4.36 0.02 4.52
CA GLU A 105 4.52 -0.69 3.26
C GLU A 105 3.91 0.08 2.09
N PHE A 106 4.55 -0.02 0.94
CA PHE A 106 3.95 0.37 -0.34
C PHE A 106 4.66 -0.42 -1.44
N TYR A 107 4.03 -1.48 -1.92
CA TYR A 107 4.63 -2.34 -2.95
C TYR A 107 3.58 -3.16 -3.68
N ILE A 108 3.96 -3.68 -4.85
CA ILE A 108 3.12 -4.60 -5.61
C ILE A 108 3.31 -6.00 -5.02
N GLU A 109 2.23 -6.61 -4.57
CA GLU A 109 2.27 -7.97 -4.04
C GLU A 109 2.17 -9.00 -5.14
N SER A 110 1.28 -8.79 -6.10
CA SER A 110 1.06 -9.75 -7.18
C SER A 110 0.46 -9.08 -8.40
N ILE A 111 0.67 -9.71 -9.54
CA ILE A 111 0.17 -9.26 -10.84
C ILE A 111 -0.47 -10.47 -11.50
N GLU A 112 -1.71 -10.31 -12.00
CA GLU A 112 -2.35 -11.32 -12.83
C GLU A 112 -2.29 -10.85 -14.27
N VAL A 113 -1.97 -11.78 -15.16
CA VAL A 113 -1.77 -11.47 -16.57
C VAL A 113 -2.57 -12.44 -17.44
N GLU A 114 -2.79 -12.00 -18.67
CA GLU A 114 -3.46 -12.78 -19.68
C GLU A 114 -2.46 -13.52 -20.57
#